data_f335e113b2670cf50a7d2d1f29a8336b
#
_entry.id   f335e113b2670cf50a7d2d1f29a8336b
#
_cell.length_a   1.000
_cell.length_b   1.000
_cell.length_c   1.000
_cell.angle_alpha   90.00
_cell.angle_beta   90.00
_cell.angle_gamma   90.00
#
_symmetry.space_group_name_H-M   'P 1'
#
loop_
_entity.id
_entity.type
_entity.pdbx_description
1 polymer ?
#
loop_
_entity_poly.entity_id
_entity_poly.type
_entity_poly.pdbx_seq_one_letter_code
_entity_poly.pdbx_strand_id
1 'polypeptide(L)' 'MTENVTLNAGAPWTLTAVEKLRELWKSGVPAELVAHTLGRPEAEVRAKAAELKLAQHVEGRG' A
#
# COMPACT_ATOMS: atom_id res chain seq x y z
N MET A 1 -18.41 -9.15 -4.55
CA MET A 1 -17.72 -9.11 -4.80
C MET A 1 -16.72 -8.67 -4.18
N THR A 2 -16.04 -8.83 -4.02
CA THR A 2 -15.03 -8.53 -3.35
C THR A 2 -14.01 -7.96 -4.03
N GLU A 3 -14.21 -7.72 -5.15
CA GLU A 3 -13.23 -7.26 -5.91
C GLU A 3 -12.82 -5.92 -5.58
N ASN A 4 -13.43 -5.27 -4.70
CA ASN A 4 -13.07 -3.91 -4.41
C ASN A 4 -11.66 -3.74 -3.90
N VAL A 5 -11.09 -4.76 -3.30
CA VAL A 5 -9.75 -4.58 -2.80
C VAL A 5 -8.74 -4.47 -3.92
N THR A 6 -9.11 -4.86 -5.12
CA THR A 6 -8.19 -4.73 -6.24
C THR A 6 -8.74 -3.80 -7.30
N LEU A 7 -9.62 -2.91 -6.89
CA LEU A 7 -10.23 -1.99 -7.81
C LEU A 7 -9.21 -1.21 -8.62
N ASN A 8 -8.11 -0.84 -8.02
CA ASN A 8 -7.08 -0.08 -8.70
C ASN A 8 -5.90 -0.91 -9.14
N ALA A 9 -6.08 -2.21 -9.25
CA ALA A 9 -4.99 -3.07 -9.69
C ALA A 9 -4.54 -2.62 -11.08
N GLY A 10 -3.24 -2.44 -11.25
CA GLY A 10 -2.70 -2.04 -12.54
C GLY A 10 -2.86 -0.57 -12.86
N ALA A 11 -3.56 0.19 -12.04
CA ALA A 11 -3.72 1.60 -12.28
C ALA A 11 -2.42 2.35 -11.97
N PRO A 12 -2.18 3.47 -12.63
CA PRO A 12 -0.96 4.24 -12.35
C PRO A 12 -0.98 4.75 -10.91
N TRP A 13 0.21 4.90 -10.35
CA TRP A 13 0.32 5.45 -9.02
C TRP A 13 0.36 6.97 -9.15
N THR A 14 -0.73 7.60 -8.78
CA THR A 14 -0.79 9.06 -8.82
C THR A 14 -0.09 9.62 -7.60
N LEU A 15 0.15 10.91 -7.63
CA LEU A 15 0.79 11.56 -6.49
C LEU A 15 -0.05 11.36 -5.23
N THR A 16 -1.36 11.50 -5.36
CA THR A 16 -2.24 11.31 -4.21
C THR A 16 -2.10 9.90 -3.64
N ALA A 17 -2.06 8.90 -4.51
CA ALA A 17 -1.95 7.53 -4.05
C ALA A 17 -0.60 7.29 -3.37
N VAL A 18 0.45 7.87 -3.93
CA VAL A 18 1.77 7.72 -3.35
C VAL A 18 1.83 8.36 -1.96
N GLU A 19 1.24 9.53 -1.83
CA GLU A 19 1.25 10.20 -0.55
C GLU A 19 0.46 9.42 0.49
N LYS A 20 -0.66 8.86 0.07
CA LYS A 20 -1.46 8.06 0.98
C LYS A 20 -0.68 6.82 1.41
N LEU A 21 0.02 6.20 0.49
CA LEU A 21 0.83 5.04 0.82
C LEU A 21 1.89 5.41 1.85
N ARG A 22 2.61 6.51 1.61
CA ARG A 22 3.63 6.92 2.54
C ARG A 22 3.07 7.17 3.92
N GLU A 23 1.94 7.83 3.97
CA GLU A 23 1.34 8.17 5.24
C GLU A 23 0.94 6.94 6.02
N LEU A 24 0.28 6.01 5.36
CA LEU A 24 -0.15 4.78 6.01
C LEU A 24 1.05 3.93 6.41
N TRP A 25 2.07 3.90 5.55
CA TRP A 25 3.24 3.11 5.85
C TRP A 25 3.96 3.64 7.08
N LYS A 26 4.12 4.95 7.14
CA LYS A 26 4.75 5.57 8.26
C LYS A 26 3.99 5.34 9.56
N SER A 27 2.70 5.26 9.49
CA SER A 27 1.87 5.07 10.68
C SER A 27 1.88 3.63 11.16
N GLY A 28 2.54 2.74 10.46
CA GLY A 28 2.63 1.36 10.89
C GLY A 28 1.45 0.50 10.48
N VAL A 29 0.62 0.98 9.57
CA VAL A 29 -0.51 0.20 9.11
C VAL A 29 0.01 -1.01 8.35
N PRO A 30 -0.47 -2.23 8.63
CA PRO A 30 0.01 -3.41 7.91
C PRO A 30 -0.22 -3.29 6.42
N ALA A 31 0.71 -3.84 5.64
CA ALA A 31 0.63 -3.74 4.18
C ALA A 31 -0.69 -4.26 3.65
N GLU A 32 -1.22 -5.28 4.27
CA GLU A 32 -2.49 -5.84 3.86
C GLU A 32 -3.60 -4.81 3.96
N LEU A 33 -3.62 -4.04 5.03
CA LEU A 33 -4.64 -3.02 5.21
C LEU A 33 -4.38 -1.81 4.32
N VAL A 34 -3.12 -1.49 4.08
CA VAL A 34 -2.79 -0.43 3.16
C VAL A 34 -3.32 -0.79 1.77
N ALA A 35 -3.12 -2.04 1.37
CA ALA A 35 -3.59 -2.49 0.07
C ALA A 35 -5.10 -2.36 -0.02
N HIS A 36 -5.78 -2.78 1.02
CA HIS A 36 -7.24 -2.70 1.04
C HIS A 36 -7.70 -1.25 0.94
N THR A 37 -7.06 -0.38 1.69
CA THR A 37 -7.41 1.03 1.70
C THR A 37 -7.20 1.67 0.33
N LEU A 38 -6.13 1.28 -0.35
CA LEU A 38 -5.81 1.86 -1.63
C LEU A 38 -6.49 1.13 -2.79
N GLY A 39 -7.13 -0.01 -2.51
CA GLY A 39 -7.78 -0.78 -3.56
C GLY A 39 -6.79 -1.43 -4.50
N ARG A 40 -5.61 -1.81 -4.00
CA ARG A 40 -4.58 -2.41 -4.82
C ARG A 40 -4.15 -3.74 -4.23
N PRO A 41 -3.59 -4.63 -5.03
CA PRO A 41 -3.05 -5.87 -4.49
C PRO A 41 -1.88 -5.58 -3.55
N GLU A 42 -1.75 -6.39 -2.53
CA GLU A 42 -0.68 -6.19 -1.55
C GLU A 42 0.69 -6.23 -2.23
N ALA A 43 0.85 -7.09 -3.24
CA ALA A 43 2.13 -7.18 -3.93
C ALA A 43 2.50 -5.86 -4.59
N GLU A 44 1.52 -5.15 -5.14
CA GLU A 44 1.80 -3.86 -5.75
C GLU A 44 2.18 -2.84 -4.71
N VAL A 45 1.52 -2.88 -3.57
CA VAL A 45 1.82 -1.95 -2.49
C VAL A 45 3.24 -2.16 -2.00
N ARG A 46 3.62 -3.42 -1.78
CA ARG A 46 4.95 -3.71 -1.30
C ARG A 46 6.01 -3.32 -2.32
N ALA A 47 5.71 -3.57 -3.60
CA ALA A 47 6.65 -3.21 -4.65
C ALA A 47 6.84 -1.70 -4.73
N LYS A 48 5.73 -0.97 -4.62
CA LYS A 48 5.83 0.49 -4.68
C LYS A 48 6.58 1.03 -3.46
N ALA A 49 6.34 0.45 -2.29
CA ALA A 49 7.04 0.89 -1.10
C ALA A 49 8.54 0.68 -1.25
N ALA A 50 8.93 -0.44 -1.86
CA ALA A 50 10.34 -0.70 -2.10
C ALA A 50 10.90 0.30 -3.09
N GLU A 51 10.14 0.60 -4.11
CA GLU A 51 10.56 1.55 -5.12
C GLU A 51 10.79 2.93 -4.51
N LEU A 52 9.92 3.31 -3.57
CA LEU A 52 10.01 4.59 -2.90
C LEU A 52 11.01 4.56 -1.77
N LYS A 53 11.62 3.41 -1.53
CA LYS A 53 12.61 3.24 -0.47
C LYS A 53 12.03 3.54 0.90
N LEU A 54 10.79 3.17 1.11
CA LEU A 54 10.19 3.31 2.42
C LEU A 54 10.78 2.25 3.35
N ALA A 55 10.77 2.55 4.64
CA ALA A 55 11.34 1.63 5.60
C ALA A 55 10.64 0.29 5.51
N GLN A 56 11.39 -0.78 5.78
CA GLN A 56 10.81 -2.09 5.75
C GLN A 56 9.71 -2.17 6.77
N HIS A 57 8.56 -2.68 6.34
CA HIS A 57 7.41 -2.73 7.20
C HIS A 57 7.44 -4.05 7.96
N VAL A 58 7.54 -3.96 9.27
CA VAL A 58 7.58 -5.16 10.09
C VAL A 58 6.29 -5.25 10.85
N GLU A 59 5.34 -5.96 10.28
CA GLU A 59 4.05 -6.06 10.89
C GLU A 59 4.10 -6.88 12.13
N GLY A 60 3.36 -6.51 13.12
CA GLY A 60 3.30 -7.26 14.31
C GLY A 60 4.44 -7.02 15.26
N ARG A 61 5.39 -6.15 14.84
CA ARG A 61 6.42 -5.92 15.73
C ARG A 61 6.11 -4.74 16.48
N GLY A 62 6.23 -4.70 17.61
CA GLY A 62 5.92 -3.55 18.42
C GLY A 62 6.77 -2.37 18.07
#